data_648c6faad6a702f8e35e62a441917c3e
#
_entry.id   648c6faad6a702f8e35e62a441917c3e
#
_cell.length_a   1.000
_cell.length_b   1.000
_cell.length_c   1.000
_cell.angle_alpha   90.00
_cell.angle_beta   90.00
_cell.angle_gamma   90.00
#
_symmetry.space_group_name_H-M   'P 1'
#
loop_
_entity.id
_entity.type
_entity.pdbx_description
1 polymer ?
#
loop_
_entity_poly.entity_id
_entity_poly.type
_entity_poly.pdbx_seq_one_letter_code
_entity_poly.pdbx_strand_id
1 'polypeptide(L)'
;MGDNIIFHRILFTLFAIFDCFLFYRLAQIVTKKINGTDFLYLSRISLLVYVFFRNLSQFTSSANNTENFGLTFLLLMVLSYLGYLNNKKSFYLITSGFCFSVLFFLKGNFALFSLPIILNIIITNFKTIKKVIWQLFLYGLPLVLHALAWLLYFYKNNAVNDFITASFIFSSKYMKSAWAGHVSPQGVFVIVLLSFVLPFFLYSLTLIKNLKKNREPELTILSYFSIISFIFIIMLGSFYPYYLLITFPFMILGFIYFWENSKPKMFKVGVLVLLFSSIFAWSTSMKQFYNFFGGPVATEAKENKAVSEYVESVTSKNDKIIAYTYGATFYELTGRNSGSRFISASVLLLDEREKYGFGFSDIYIKDMEASKPKFVIYPAGNDSLYFQNKKLVEYFENHYFENKTFKDYIILKRTPN
;
A
#
# COMPACT_ATOMS: atom_id res chain seq x y z
N MET A 1 -10.38 18.54 9.28
CA MET A 1 -9.88 17.33 9.99
C MET A 1 -8.63 16.71 9.34
N GLY A 2 -8.20 17.15 8.14
CA GLY A 2 -7.12 16.55 7.37
C GLY A 2 -5.69 16.89 7.79
N ASP A 3 -5.48 17.93 8.56
CA ASP A 3 -4.15 18.56 8.69
C ASP A 3 -3.42 18.21 10.00
N ASN A 4 -3.95 17.26 10.78
CA ASN A 4 -3.35 16.89 12.06
C ASN A 4 -2.60 15.56 11.96
N ILE A 5 -1.27 15.61 11.87
CA ILE A 5 -0.38 14.43 11.85
C ILE A 5 -0.67 13.47 13.03
N ILE A 6 -1.02 14.02 14.19
CA ILE A 6 -1.36 13.22 15.38
C ILE A 6 -2.63 12.40 15.14
N PHE A 7 -3.66 13.00 14.53
CA PHE A 7 -4.90 12.30 14.18
C PHE A 7 -4.64 11.13 13.22
N HIS A 8 -3.83 11.36 12.17
CA HIS A 8 -3.46 10.29 11.23
C HIS A 8 -2.70 9.15 11.92
N ARG A 9 -1.79 9.47 12.84
CA ARG A 9 -1.07 8.44 13.61
C ARG A 9 -1.97 7.67 14.56
N ILE A 10 -2.91 8.34 15.23
CA ILE A 10 -3.91 7.68 16.07
C ILE A 10 -4.78 6.75 15.23
N LEU A 11 -5.29 7.24 14.09
CA LEU A 11 -6.10 6.44 13.18
C LEU A 11 -5.34 5.20 12.69
N PHE A 12 -4.09 5.37 12.26
CA PHE A 12 -3.22 4.27 11.87
C PHE A 12 -3.05 3.24 12.99
N THR A 13 -2.81 3.70 14.23
CA THR A 13 -2.64 2.81 15.39
C THR A 13 -3.92 2.02 15.68
N LEU A 14 -5.08 2.67 15.57
CA LEU A 14 -6.37 1.99 15.74
C LEU A 14 -6.60 0.92 14.66
N PHE A 15 -6.29 1.21 13.40
CA PHE A 15 -6.32 0.20 12.33
C PHE A 15 -5.35 -0.94 12.62
N ALA A 16 -4.14 -0.65 13.10
CA ALA A 16 -3.16 -1.67 13.43
C ALA A 16 -3.63 -2.62 14.55
N ILE A 17 -4.24 -2.08 15.60
CA ILE A 17 -4.83 -2.88 16.68
C ILE A 17 -5.99 -3.72 16.15
N PHE A 18 -6.83 -3.13 15.33
CA PHE A 18 -7.97 -3.82 14.75
C PHE A 18 -7.54 -4.94 13.80
N ASP A 19 -6.49 -4.73 13.01
CA ASP A 19 -5.87 -5.78 12.18
C ASP A 19 -5.41 -6.99 13.01
N CYS A 20 -4.76 -6.73 14.14
CA CYS A 20 -4.32 -7.79 15.04
C CYS A 20 -5.52 -8.60 15.59
N PHE A 21 -6.61 -7.92 15.93
CA PHE A 21 -7.84 -8.60 16.36
C PHE A 21 -8.46 -9.43 15.22
N LEU A 22 -8.59 -8.87 14.02
CA LEU A 22 -9.13 -9.58 12.86
C LEU A 22 -8.25 -10.77 12.46
N PHE A 23 -6.92 -10.58 12.46
CA PHE A 23 -6.00 -11.67 12.20
C PHE A 23 -6.12 -12.79 13.25
N TYR A 24 -6.22 -12.44 14.51
CA TYR A 24 -6.43 -13.43 15.57
C TYR A 24 -7.71 -14.24 15.38
N ARG A 25 -8.81 -13.58 14.98
CA ARG A 25 -10.08 -14.27 14.64
C ARG A 25 -9.90 -15.21 13.45
N LEU A 26 -9.19 -14.78 12.41
CA LEU A 26 -8.88 -15.62 11.27
C LEU A 26 -8.00 -16.83 11.68
N ALA A 27 -6.97 -16.57 12.49
CA ALA A 27 -6.10 -17.63 13.01
C ALA A 27 -6.88 -18.65 13.84
N GLN A 28 -7.82 -18.24 14.69
CA GLN A 28 -8.68 -19.15 15.46
C GLN A 28 -9.51 -20.10 14.55
N ILE A 29 -10.10 -19.54 13.47
CA ILE A 29 -10.88 -20.35 12.53
C ILE A 29 -10.00 -21.39 11.85
N VAL A 30 -8.82 -20.98 11.39
CA VAL A 30 -7.90 -21.83 10.65
C VAL A 30 -7.26 -22.89 11.56
N THR A 31 -6.73 -22.48 12.70
CA THR A 31 -6.04 -23.40 13.63
C THR A 31 -6.96 -24.41 14.27
N LYS A 32 -8.25 -24.07 14.49
CA LYS A 32 -9.28 -25.03 14.92
C LYS A 32 -9.47 -26.17 13.92
N LYS A 33 -9.31 -25.89 12.62
CA LYS A 33 -9.38 -26.91 11.55
C LYS A 33 -8.10 -27.74 11.41
N ILE A 34 -6.97 -27.18 11.84
CA ILE A 34 -5.67 -27.85 11.78
C ILE A 34 -5.49 -28.78 12.99
N ASN A 35 -5.71 -28.24 14.19
CA ASN A 35 -5.53 -28.96 15.45
C ASN A 35 -6.63 -28.55 16.44
N GLY A 36 -7.65 -29.40 16.58
CA GLY A 36 -8.85 -29.09 17.36
C GLY A 36 -8.61 -28.94 18.86
N THR A 37 -7.53 -29.51 19.41
CA THR A 37 -7.23 -29.48 20.86
C THR A 37 -6.42 -28.24 21.25
N ASP A 38 -5.39 -27.90 20.47
CA ASP A 38 -4.43 -26.85 20.83
C ASP A 38 -4.62 -25.56 20.00
N PHE A 39 -5.80 -25.39 19.39
CA PHE A 39 -6.05 -24.28 18.46
C PHE A 39 -5.84 -22.89 19.07
N LEU A 40 -6.12 -22.72 20.38
CA LEU A 40 -5.91 -21.44 21.06
C LEU A 40 -4.43 -21.11 21.20
N TYR A 41 -3.60 -22.12 21.49
CA TYR A 41 -2.15 -21.95 21.57
C TYR A 41 -1.57 -21.56 20.21
N LEU A 42 -1.94 -22.30 19.16
CA LEU A 42 -1.51 -22.00 17.79
C LEU A 42 -1.98 -20.62 17.30
N SER A 43 -3.19 -20.23 17.66
CA SER A 43 -3.72 -18.89 17.32
C SER A 43 -2.92 -17.77 17.99
N ARG A 44 -2.52 -17.96 19.26
CA ARG A 44 -1.70 -17.00 20.00
C ARG A 44 -0.29 -16.89 19.40
N ILE A 45 0.34 -18.01 19.08
CA ILE A 45 1.64 -18.00 18.39
C ILE A 45 1.53 -17.29 17.02
N SER A 46 0.49 -17.61 16.25
CA SER A 46 0.25 -16.94 14.97
C SER A 46 0.13 -15.43 15.14
N LEU A 47 -0.59 -14.97 16.17
CA LEU A 47 -0.74 -13.55 16.49
C LEU A 47 0.60 -12.91 16.88
N LEU A 48 1.40 -13.55 17.71
CA LEU A 48 2.72 -13.03 18.10
C LEU A 48 3.63 -12.86 16.87
N VAL A 49 3.67 -13.87 16.00
CA VAL A 49 4.43 -13.81 14.75
C VAL A 49 3.91 -12.68 13.85
N TYR A 50 2.59 -12.56 13.72
CA TYR A 50 1.96 -11.51 12.93
C TYR A 50 2.28 -10.11 13.45
N VAL A 51 2.12 -9.88 14.76
CA VAL A 51 2.43 -8.58 15.41
C VAL A 51 3.90 -8.23 15.22
N PHE A 52 4.80 -9.22 15.36
CA PHE A 52 6.22 -9.02 15.15
C PHE A 52 6.50 -8.53 13.72
N PHE A 53 6.08 -9.29 12.70
CA PHE A 53 6.35 -8.93 11.29
C PHE A 53 5.64 -7.66 10.86
N ARG A 54 4.39 -7.46 11.29
CA ARG A 54 3.61 -6.28 10.94
C ARG A 54 4.25 -4.98 11.40
N ASN A 55 4.94 -4.98 12.54
CA ASN A 55 5.52 -3.78 13.14
C ASN A 55 7.01 -3.59 12.80
N LEU A 56 7.61 -4.42 11.94
CA LEU A 56 8.95 -4.17 11.46
C LEU A 56 8.96 -2.92 10.58
N SER A 57 9.86 -2.00 10.89
CA SER A 57 9.92 -0.67 10.27
C SER A 57 10.07 -0.69 8.76
N GLN A 58 10.74 -1.70 8.20
CA GLN A 58 10.85 -1.86 6.75
C GLN A 58 9.52 -2.13 6.04
N PHE A 59 8.52 -2.67 6.74
CA PHE A 59 7.19 -2.92 6.18
C PHE A 59 6.20 -1.81 6.51
N THR A 60 6.48 -1.01 7.53
CA THR A 60 5.65 0.11 7.98
C THR A 60 6.31 1.47 7.79
N SER A 61 7.33 1.57 6.95
CA SER A 61 8.23 2.72 6.80
C SER A 61 7.55 4.08 6.63
N SER A 62 6.31 4.09 6.16
CA SER A 62 5.45 5.25 6.19
C SER A 62 4.09 4.83 6.74
N ALA A 63 3.73 5.34 7.90
CA ALA A 63 2.52 4.98 8.63
C ALA A 63 1.22 5.06 7.80
N ASN A 64 1.17 5.88 6.76
CA ASN A 64 -0.02 6.17 5.96
C ASN A 64 -0.07 5.44 4.61
N ASN A 65 0.63 4.33 4.45
CA ASN A 65 0.55 3.53 3.23
C ASN A 65 -0.84 2.91 3.05
N THR A 66 -1.29 2.85 1.81
CA THR A 66 -2.56 2.20 1.42
C THR A 66 -2.64 0.74 1.85
N GLU A 67 -1.49 0.06 1.93
CA GLU A 67 -1.36 -1.33 2.37
C GLU A 67 -1.78 -1.52 3.83
N ASN A 68 -1.49 -0.56 4.70
CA ASN A 68 -1.89 -0.62 6.11
C ASN A 68 -3.41 -0.58 6.26
N PHE A 69 -4.08 0.31 5.53
CA PHE A 69 -5.54 0.38 5.53
C PHE A 69 -6.17 -0.78 4.76
N GLY A 70 -5.56 -1.15 3.63
CA GLY A 70 -6.00 -2.27 2.80
C GLY A 70 -6.00 -3.60 3.55
N LEU A 71 -5.04 -3.81 4.45
CA LEU A 71 -4.96 -5.03 5.25
C LEU A 71 -6.19 -5.26 6.11
N THR A 72 -6.72 -4.23 6.74
CA THR A 72 -7.97 -4.31 7.52
C THR A 72 -9.14 -4.79 6.66
N PHE A 73 -9.33 -4.16 5.51
CA PHE A 73 -10.44 -4.54 4.61
C PHE A 73 -10.22 -5.92 3.99
N LEU A 74 -8.98 -6.32 3.74
CA LEU A 74 -8.67 -7.68 3.29
C LEU A 74 -9.04 -8.73 4.34
N LEU A 75 -8.66 -8.52 5.59
CA LEU A 75 -9.01 -9.44 6.68
C LEU A 75 -10.53 -9.50 6.91
N LEU A 76 -11.22 -8.36 6.88
CA LEU A 76 -12.69 -8.30 6.97
C LEU A 76 -13.36 -9.02 5.79
N MET A 77 -12.83 -8.85 4.57
CA MET A 77 -13.32 -9.52 3.37
C MET A 77 -13.25 -11.03 3.53
N VAL A 78 -12.10 -11.55 3.97
CA VAL A 78 -11.88 -12.99 4.17
C VAL A 78 -12.77 -13.53 5.29
N LEU A 79 -12.80 -12.88 6.44
CA LEU A 79 -13.64 -13.30 7.58
C LEU A 79 -15.12 -13.31 7.22
N SER A 80 -15.58 -12.26 6.51
CA SER A 80 -16.96 -12.23 6.03
C SER A 80 -17.25 -13.36 5.06
N TYR A 81 -16.35 -13.67 4.13
CA TYR A 81 -16.52 -14.78 3.22
C TYR A 81 -16.53 -16.14 3.94
N LEU A 82 -15.67 -16.36 4.93
CA LEU A 82 -15.71 -17.54 5.79
C LEU A 82 -17.03 -17.63 6.56
N GLY A 83 -17.54 -16.51 7.05
CA GLY A 83 -18.87 -16.41 7.65
C GLY A 83 -19.98 -16.83 6.67
N TYR A 84 -19.86 -16.47 5.39
CA TYR A 84 -20.76 -16.93 4.33
C TYR A 84 -20.66 -18.44 4.10
N LEU A 85 -19.45 -18.99 4.04
CA LEU A 85 -19.26 -20.43 3.85
C LEU A 85 -19.94 -21.24 4.97
N ASN A 86 -19.88 -20.75 6.20
CA ASN A 86 -20.45 -21.44 7.36
C ASN A 86 -21.95 -21.24 7.51
N ASN A 87 -22.46 -20.02 7.30
CA ASN A 87 -23.86 -19.67 7.62
C ASN A 87 -24.76 -19.58 6.38
N LYS A 88 -24.20 -19.51 5.17
CA LYS A 88 -24.90 -19.32 3.87
C LYS A 88 -25.79 -18.06 3.79
N LYS A 89 -25.62 -17.10 4.71
CA LYS A 89 -26.41 -15.85 4.71
C LYS A 89 -25.79 -14.85 3.72
N SER A 90 -26.62 -14.34 2.80
CA SER A 90 -26.21 -13.39 1.74
C SER A 90 -25.55 -12.13 2.29
N PHE A 91 -25.94 -11.68 3.49
CA PHE A 91 -25.33 -10.53 4.17
C PHE A 91 -23.81 -10.64 4.24
N TYR A 92 -23.26 -11.80 4.62
CA TYR A 92 -21.81 -11.98 4.70
C TYR A 92 -21.11 -11.87 3.33
N LEU A 93 -21.78 -12.32 2.27
CA LEU A 93 -21.24 -12.23 0.92
C LEU A 93 -21.22 -10.76 0.43
N ILE A 94 -22.29 -10.03 0.71
CA ILE A 94 -22.38 -8.58 0.42
C ILE A 94 -21.33 -7.80 1.22
N THR A 95 -21.15 -8.10 2.51
CA THR A 95 -20.12 -7.46 3.35
C THR A 95 -18.72 -7.76 2.82
N SER A 96 -18.45 -8.99 2.39
CA SER A 96 -17.19 -9.36 1.75
C SER A 96 -16.96 -8.54 0.46
N GLY A 97 -18.01 -8.40 -0.37
CA GLY A 97 -17.97 -7.57 -1.58
C GLY A 97 -17.78 -6.08 -1.29
N PHE A 98 -18.36 -5.56 -0.21
CA PHE A 98 -18.14 -4.19 0.22
C PHE A 98 -16.67 -3.96 0.63
N CYS A 99 -16.09 -4.85 1.42
CA CYS A 99 -14.67 -4.76 1.77
C CYS A 99 -13.78 -4.86 0.53
N PHE A 100 -14.13 -5.71 -0.44
CA PHE A 100 -13.45 -5.77 -1.72
C PHE A 100 -13.56 -4.44 -2.49
N SER A 101 -14.72 -3.80 -2.51
CA SER A 101 -14.88 -2.53 -3.21
C SER A 101 -13.99 -1.43 -2.62
N VAL A 102 -13.88 -1.37 -1.30
CA VAL A 102 -12.93 -0.44 -0.62
C VAL A 102 -11.48 -0.75 -1.00
N LEU A 103 -11.08 -2.02 -0.98
CA LEU A 103 -9.74 -2.45 -1.39
C LEU A 103 -9.42 -2.00 -2.82
N PHE A 104 -10.34 -2.23 -3.75
CA PHE A 104 -10.18 -1.86 -5.15
C PHE A 104 -9.94 -0.36 -5.35
N PHE A 105 -10.72 0.48 -4.66
CA PHE A 105 -10.59 1.93 -4.75
C PHE A 105 -9.43 2.50 -3.92
N LEU A 106 -8.94 1.79 -2.91
CA LEU A 106 -7.69 2.13 -2.24
C LEU A 106 -6.49 1.94 -3.17
N LYS A 107 -6.46 0.81 -3.88
CA LYS A 107 -5.37 0.48 -4.81
C LYS A 107 -5.81 -0.60 -5.80
N GLY A 108 -5.87 -0.26 -7.08
CA GLY A 108 -6.42 -1.13 -8.13
C GLY A 108 -5.80 -2.54 -8.20
N ASN A 109 -4.50 -2.69 -7.88
CA ASN A 109 -3.86 -4.01 -7.88
C ASN A 109 -4.35 -4.94 -6.74
N PHE A 110 -5.01 -4.42 -5.71
CA PHE A 110 -5.67 -5.24 -4.68
C PHE A 110 -6.87 -6.02 -5.24
N ALA A 111 -7.31 -5.72 -6.47
CA ALA A 111 -8.31 -6.52 -7.18
C ALA A 111 -7.95 -8.01 -7.24
N LEU A 112 -6.66 -8.34 -7.28
CA LEU A 112 -6.19 -9.74 -7.29
C LEU A 112 -6.69 -10.55 -6.08
N PHE A 113 -6.86 -9.91 -4.93
CA PHE A 113 -7.35 -10.60 -3.73
C PHE A 113 -8.83 -10.97 -3.77
N SER A 114 -9.60 -10.53 -4.79
CA SER A 114 -10.95 -11.03 -5.03
C SER A 114 -10.97 -12.40 -5.71
N LEU A 115 -9.93 -12.75 -6.47
CA LEU A 115 -9.86 -13.98 -7.26
C LEU A 115 -10.06 -15.27 -6.42
N PRO A 116 -9.46 -15.41 -5.22
CA PRO A 116 -9.74 -16.58 -4.36
C PRO A 116 -11.23 -16.81 -4.11
N ILE A 117 -11.98 -15.75 -3.84
CA ILE A 117 -13.41 -15.82 -3.55
C ILE A 117 -14.20 -16.16 -4.82
N ILE A 118 -13.92 -15.47 -5.92
CA ILE A 118 -14.56 -15.70 -7.22
C ILE A 118 -14.34 -17.15 -7.67
N LEU A 119 -13.10 -17.63 -7.63
CA LEU A 119 -12.77 -19.00 -7.99
C LEU A 119 -13.47 -20.01 -7.09
N ASN A 120 -13.51 -19.77 -5.79
CA ASN A 120 -14.20 -20.65 -4.85
C ASN A 120 -15.72 -20.69 -5.14
N ILE A 121 -16.36 -19.55 -5.41
CA ILE A 121 -17.79 -19.49 -5.80
C ILE A 121 -18.05 -20.33 -7.06
N ILE A 122 -17.22 -20.17 -8.08
CA ILE A 122 -17.36 -20.89 -9.35
C ILE A 122 -17.17 -22.39 -9.15
N ILE A 123 -16.05 -22.79 -8.52
CA ILE A 123 -15.68 -24.20 -8.37
C ILE A 123 -16.69 -24.96 -7.49
N THR A 124 -17.14 -24.34 -6.39
CA THR A 124 -18.06 -25.02 -5.46
C THR A 124 -19.49 -25.11 -5.99
N ASN A 125 -19.88 -24.25 -6.93
CA ASN A 125 -21.25 -24.23 -7.47
C ASN A 125 -21.30 -24.49 -8.98
N PHE A 126 -20.24 -25.02 -9.56
CA PHE A 126 -20.07 -25.24 -11.01
C PHE A 126 -21.28 -25.89 -11.68
N LYS A 127 -21.94 -26.86 -11.00
CA LYS A 127 -23.13 -27.56 -11.53
C LYS A 127 -24.41 -26.70 -11.52
N THR A 128 -24.41 -25.55 -10.87
CA THR A 128 -25.60 -24.70 -10.68
C THR A 128 -25.29 -23.26 -11.07
N ILE A 129 -25.25 -23.00 -12.38
CA ILE A 129 -24.84 -21.70 -12.94
C ILE A 129 -25.68 -20.53 -12.40
N LYS A 130 -26.98 -20.70 -12.20
CA LYS A 130 -27.84 -19.67 -11.59
C LYS A 130 -27.35 -19.24 -10.21
N LYS A 131 -26.87 -20.19 -9.40
CA LYS A 131 -26.34 -19.91 -8.07
C LYS A 131 -25.00 -19.20 -8.15
N VAL A 132 -24.13 -19.56 -9.10
CA VAL A 132 -22.87 -18.86 -9.37
C VAL A 132 -23.14 -17.41 -9.70
N ILE A 133 -24.02 -17.15 -10.71
CA ILE A 133 -24.36 -15.80 -11.14
C ILE A 133 -24.92 -14.98 -9.98
N TRP A 134 -25.84 -15.56 -9.19
CA TRP A 134 -26.44 -14.86 -8.05
C TRP A 134 -25.41 -14.50 -6.97
N GLN A 135 -24.50 -15.41 -6.64
CA GLN A 135 -23.45 -15.15 -5.66
C GLN A 135 -22.44 -14.14 -6.15
N LEU A 136 -22.02 -14.20 -7.42
CA LEU A 136 -21.14 -13.20 -8.01
C LEU A 136 -21.83 -11.83 -8.09
N PHE A 137 -23.12 -11.79 -8.39
CA PHE A 137 -23.89 -10.55 -8.34
C PHE A 137 -23.90 -9.94 -6.94
N LEU A 138 -24.22 -10.71 -5.90
CA LEU A 138 -24.24 -10.22 -4.52
C LEU A 138 -22.84 -9.74 -4.06
N TYR A 139 -21.79 -10.44 -4.47
CA TYR A 139 -20.41 -10.07 -4.16
C TYR A 139 -19.96 -8.82 -4.92
N GLY A 140 -20.33 -8.69 -6.19
CA GLY A 140 -19.94 -7.57 -7.05
C GLY A 140 -20.79 -6.30 -6.89
N LEU A 141 -22.04 -6.43 -6.39
CA LEU A 141 -22.96 -5.31 -6.25
C LEU A 141 -22.38 -4.11 -5.48
N PRO A 142 -21.70 -4.28 -4.32
CA PRO A 142 -21.09 -3.15 -3.63
C PRO A 142 -20.01 -2.44 -4.45
N LEU A 143 -19.25 -3.16 -5.27
CA LEU A 143 -18.25 -2.55 -6.15
C LEU A 143 -18.91 -1.66 -7.21
N VAL A 144 -19.98 -2.13 -7.83
CA VAL A 144 -20.74 -1.36 -8.83
C VAL A 144 -21.34 -0.10 -8.20
N LEU A 145 -21.98 -0.21 -7.03
CA LEU A 145 -22.55 0.93 -6.32
C LEU A 145 -21.47 1.96 -5.93
N HIS A 146 -20.32 1.51 -5.44
CA HIS A 146 -19.21 2.37 -5.08
C HIS A 146 -18.61 3.07 -6.33
N ALA A 147 -18.45 2.34 -7.44
CA ALA A 147 -18.01 2.91 -8.71
C ALA A 147 -18.98 3.99 -9.23
N LEU A 148 -20.28 3.73 -9.16
CA LEU A 148 -21.30 4.71 -9.54
C LEU A 148 -21.27 5.96 -8.65
N ALA A 149 -21.06 5.80 -7.34
CA ALA A 149 -20.93 6.93 -6.43
C ALA A 149 -19.73 7.82 -6.79
N TRP A 150 -18.57 7.23 -7.07
CA TRP A 150 -17.39 7.98 -7.55
C TRP A 150 -17.62 8.64 -8.89
N LEU A 151 -18.19 7.94 -9.85
CA LEU A 151 -18.49 8.52 -11.18
C LEU A 151 -19.46 9.71 -11.07
N LEU A 152 -20.49 9.62 -10.24
CA LEU A 152 -21.41 10.74 -9.99
C LEU A 152 -20.71 11.92 -9.32
N TYR A 153 -19.83 11.66 -8.35
CA TYR A 153 -19.06 12.71 -7.70
C TYR A 153 -18.16 13.45 -8.71
N PHE A 154 -17.38 12.72 -9.51
CA PHE A 154 -16.49 13.32 -10.49
C PHE A 154 -17.25 13.95 -11.65
N TYR A 155 -18.40 13.40 -12.04
CA TYR A 155 -19.27 14.01 -13.04
C TYR A 155 -19.77 15.39 -12.60
N LYS A 156 -20.27 15.52 -11.36
CA LYS A 156 -20.71 16.81 -10.79
C LYS A 156 -19.59 17.84 -10.70
N ASN A 157 -18.34 17.42 -10.59
CA ASN A 157 -17.17 18.29 -10.51
C ASN A 157 -16.45 18.46 -11.87
N ASN A 158 -17.02 18.00 -12.98
CA ASN A 158 -16.42 18.05 -14.32
C ASN A 158 -15.02 17.41 -14.39
N ALA A 159 -14.75 16.38 -13.58
CA ALA A 159 -13.44 15.76 -13.40
C ALA A 159 -13.41 14.25 -13.75
N VAL A 160 -14.37 13.76 -14.54
CA VAL A 160 -14.42 12.33 -14.91
C VAL A 160 -13.17 11.90 -15.68
N ASN A 161 -12.73 12.72 -16.64
CA ASN A 161 -11.53 12.42 -17.42
C ASN A 161 -10.27 12.38 -16.54
N ASP A 162 -10.15 13.31 -15.59
CA ASP A 162 -9.03 13.33 -14.63
C ASP A 162 -9.05 12.07 -13.75
N PHE A 163 -10.23 11.66 -13.29
CA PHE A 163 -10.40 10.44 -12.52
C PHE A 163 -10.00 9.18 -13.30
N ILE A 164 -10.48 9.02 -14.55
CA ILE A 164 -10.13 7.89 -15.39
C ILE A 164 -8.63 7.89 -15.70
N THR A 165 -8.08 9.04 -16.05
CA THR A 165 -6.66 9.18 -16.37
C THR A 165 -5.78 8.82 -15.18
N ALA A 166 -6.05 9.38 -14.00
CA ALA A 166 -5.24 9.14 -12.81
C ALA A 166 -5.38 7.70 -12.28
N SER A 167 -6.62 7.20 -12.19
CA SER A 167 -6.89 5.91 -11.54
C SER A 167 -6.57 4.70 -12.42
N PHE A 168 -6.76 4.80 -13.72
CA PHE A 168 -6.65 3.64 -14.62
C PHE A 168 -5.54 3.80 -15.68
N ILE A 169 -5.53 4.90 -16.43
CA ILE A 169 -4.61 5.03 -17.58
C ILE A 169 -3.18 5.24 -17.07
N PHE A 170 -2.96 6.18 -16.15
CA PHE A 170 -1.64 6.42 -15.56
C PHE A 170 -1.13 5.17 -14.84
N SER A 171 -1.96 4.56 -13.99
CA SER A 171 -1.60 3.35 -13.24
C SER A 171 -1.21 2.19 -14.16
N SER A 172 -1.91 2.01 -15.31
CA SER A 172 -1.58 0.96 -16.28
C SER A 172 -0.26 1.20 -17.01
N LYS A 173 0.04 2.46 -17.37
CA LYS A 173 1.32 2.85 -17.99
C LYS A 173 2.47 2.71 -16.98
N TYR A 174 2.26 3.17 -15.75
CA TYR A 174 3.23 3.01 -14.66
C TYR A 174 3.59 1.54 -14.41
N MET A 175 2.60 0.65 -14.37
CA MET A 175 2.86 -0.78 -14.23
C MET A 175 3.73 -1.33 -15.37
N LYS A 176 3.43 -0.96 -16.62
CA LYS A 176 4.22 -1.41 -17.79
C LYS A 176 5.68 -0.95 -17.70
N SER A 177 5.94 0.29 -17.33
CA SER A 177 7.30 0.80 -17.20
C SER A 177 8.03 0.17 -16.00
N ALA A 178 7.35 -0.07 -14.88
CA ALA A 178 7.92 -0.77 -13.74
C ALA A 178 8.41 -2.18 -14.12
N TRP A 179 7.69 -2.89 -14.99
CA TRP A 179 8.10 -4.19 -15.53
C TRP A 179 9.28 -4.09 -16.50
N ALA A 180 9.33 -3.02 -17.31
CA ALA A 180 10.32 -2.90 -18.38
C ALA A 180 11.73 -2.49 -17.91
N GLY A 181 11.86 -1.85 -16.74
CA GLY A 181 13.12 -1.20 -16.43
C GLY A 181 13.67 -1.27 -15.01
N HIS A 182 12.89 -1.66 -14.03
CA HIS A 182 13.24 -1.35 -12.64
C HIS A 182 13.16 -2.50 -11.64
N VAL A 183 13.26 -3.74 -12.09
CA VAL A 183 13.79 -4.79 -11.23
C VAL A 183 15.30 -4.56 -11.13
N SER A 184 15.70 -3.47 -10.50
CA SER A 184 17.06 -3.40 -9.98
C SER A 184 17.14 -4.53 -8.97
N PRO A 185 17.98 -5.54 -9.20
CA PRO A 185 18.25 -6.57 -8.22
C PRO A 185 19.13 -5.95 -7.13
N GLN A 186 18.56 -4.97 -6.41
CA GLN A 186 19.21 -4.56 -5.18
C GLN A 186 19.23 -5.82 -4.31
N GLY A 187 20.41 -6.17 -3.81
CA GLY A 187 20.61 -7.41 -3.03
C GLY A 187 19.61 -7.59 -1.88
N VAL A 188 19.03 -6.48 -1.38
CA VAL A 188 17.92 -6.45 -0.42
C VAL A 188 16.66 -7.15 -0.96
N PHE A 189 16.32 -7.00 -2.24
CA PHE A 189 15.16 -7.68 -2.83
C PHE A 189 15.35 -9.20 -2.83
N VAL A 190 16.52 -9.66 -3.28
CA VAL A 190 16.82 -11.10 -3.32
C VAL A 190 16.83 -11.68 -1.91
N ILE A 191 17.42 -10.99 -0.93
CA ILE A 191 17.45 -11.42 0.46
C ILE A 191 16.03 -11.49 1.05
N VAL A 192 15.21 -10.46 0.86
CA VAL A 192 13.83 -10.45 1.34
C VAL A 192 12.99 -11.53 0.65
N LEU A 193 13.15 -11.68 -0.67
CA LEU A 193 12.45 -12.71 -1.43
C LEU A 193 12.82 -14.12 -0.92
N LEU A 194 14.11 -14.41 -0.78
CA LEU A 194 14.57 -15.72 -0.34
C LEU A 194 14.32 -15.96 1.14
N SER A 195 14.49 -14.95 1.98
CA SER A 195 14.33 -15.10 3.43
C SER A 195 12.89 -15.15 3.91
N PHE A 196 11.97 -14.46 3.23
CA PHE A 196 10.57 -14.37 3.67
C PHE A 196 9.60 -15.02 2.69
N VAL A 197 9.63 -14.62 1.42
CA VAL A 197 8.59 -15.00 0.46
C VAL A 197 8.70 -16.47 0.07
N LEU A 198 9.89 -16.93 -0.26
CA LEU A 198 10.10 -18.31 -0.72
C LEU A 198 9.76 -19.37 0.35
N PRO A 199 10.24 -19.26 1.61
CA PRO A 199 9.85 -20.19 2.66
C PRO A 199 8.34 -20.22 2.89
N PHE A 200 7.70 -19.07 2.99
CA PHE A 200 6.24 -19.00 3.17
C PHE A 200 5.47 -19.57 1.97
N PHE A 201 5.98 -19.36 0.76
CA PHE A 201 5.39 -19.98 -0.43
C PHE A 201 5.50 -21.51 -0.42
N LEU A 202 6.68 -22.04 -0.10
CA LEU A 202 6.86 -23.49 0.04
C LEU A 202 5.94 -24.09 1.09
N TYR A 203 5.70 -23.37 2.19
CA TYR A 203 4.73 -23.79 3.21
C TYR A 203 3.30 -23.75 2.69
N SER A 204 2.95 -22.76 1.87
CA SER A 204 1.63 -22.68 1.23
C SER A 204 1.40 -23.82 0.23
N LEU A 205 2.44 -24.28 -0.46
CA LEU A 205 2.35 -25.45 -1.35
C LEU A 205 2.03 -26.75 -0.58
N THR A 206 2.52 -26.91 0.65
CA THR A 206 2.14 -28.07 1.48
C THR A 206 0.68 -28.04 1.88
N LEU A 207 0.13 -26.84 2.12
CA LEU A 207 -1.31 -26.65 2.33
C LEU A 207 -2.09 -27.16 1.12
N ILE A 208 -1.71 -26.76 -0.10
CA ILE A 208 -2.35 -27.17 -1.36
C ILE A 208 -2.27 -28.69 -1.55
N LYS A 209 -1.09 -29.27 -1.32
CA LYS A 209 -0.88 -30.72 -1.46
C LYS A 209 -1.80 -31.53 -0.54
N ASN A 210 -2.06 -31.02 0.67
CA ASN A 210 -2.89 -31.69 1.64
C ASN A 210 -4.39 -31.42 1.44
N LEU A 211 -4.78 -30.38 0.68
CA LEU A 211 -6.18 -30.11 0.32
C LEU A 211 -6.86 -31.26 -0.45
N LYS A 212 -6.07 -32.01 -1.21
CA LYS A 212 -6.60 -33.25 -1.87
C LYS A 212 -7.11 -34.27 -0.87
N LYS A 213 -6.61 -34.22 0.37
CA LYS A 213 -6.94 -35.21 1.42
C LYS A 213 -8.06 -34.71 2.34
N ASN A 214 -8.08 -33.42 2.67
CA ASN A 214 -9.06 -32.81 3.58
C ASN A 214 -9.80 -31.68 2.85
N ARG A 215 -11.06 -31.93 2.45
CA ARG A 215 -11.89 -30.96 1.70
C ARG A 215 -12.51 -29.86 2.59
N GLU A 216 -11.75 -29.34 3.55
CA GLU A 216 -12.22 -28.23 4.41
C GLU A 216 -12.27 -26.92 3.61
N PRO A 217 -13.45 -26.29 3.47
CA PRO A 217 -13.61 -25.08 2.63
C PRO A 217 -12.74 -23.92 3.09
N GLU A 218 -12.54 -23.79 4.40
CA GLU A 218 -11.74 -22.73 5.01
C GLU A 218 -10.26 -22.84 4.65
N LEU A 219 -9.71 -24.06 4.66
CA LEU A 219 -8.33 -24.32 4.27
C LEU A 219 -8.15 -24.19 2.75
N THR A 220 -9.17 -24.53 1.98
CA THR A 220 -9.16 -24.34 0.52
C THR A 220 -9.04 -22.89 0.15
N ILE A 221 -9.89 -22.03 0.73
CA ILE A 221 -9.84 -20.59 0.45
C ILE A 221 -8.53 -19.96 0.94
N LEU A 222 -8.00 -20.37 2.09
CA LEU A 222 -6.70 -19.93 2.59
C LEU A 222 -5.58 -20.23 1.60
N SER A 223 -5.61 -21.43 0.97
CA SER A 223 -4.61 -21.81 -0.05
C SER A 223 -4.67 -20.91 -1.26
N TYR A 224 -5.87 -20.57 -1.72
CA TYR A 224 -6.04 -19.64 -2.85
C TYR A 224 -5.51 -18.25 -2.51
N PHE A 225 -5.76 -17.76 -1.29
CA PHE A 225 -5.18 -16.49 -0.84
C PHE A 225 -3.65 -16.54 -0.74
N SER A 226 -3.09 -17.66 -0.29
CA SER A 226 -1.63 -17.83 -0.23
C SER A 226 -0.99 -17.82 -1.63
N ILE A 227 -1.62 -18.46 -2.61
CA ILE A 227 -1.15 -18.43 -4.01
C ILE A 227 -1.26 -17.02 -4.59
N ILE A 228 -2.41 -16.38 -4.41
CA ILE A 228 -2.63 -15.02 -4.92
C ILE A 228 -1.67 -14.02 -4.26
N SER A 229 -1.36 -14.18 -2.97
CA SER A 229 -0.36 -13.37 -2.29
C SER A 229 1.01 -13.47 -2.96
N PHE A 230 1.42 -14.66 -3.38
CA PHE A 230 2.68 -14.86 -4.10
C PHE A 230 2.62 -14.25 -5.51
N ILE A 231 1.54 -14.48 -6.25
CA ILE A 231 1.32 -13.88 -7.58
C ILE A 231 1.33 -12.36 -7.48
N PHE A 232 0.69 -11.80 -6.45
CA PHE A 232 0.65 -10.36 -6.21
C PHE A 232 2.05 -9.77 -6.08
N ILE A 233 2.94 -10.39 -5.32
CA ILE A 233 4.33 -9.94 -5.15
C ILE A 233 5.08 -9.95 -6.50
N ILE A 234 4.90 -11.01 -7.29
CA ILE A 234 5.55 -11.11 -8.62
C ILE A 234 5.03 -10.04 -9.56
N MET A 235 3.72 -9.79 -9.56
CA MET A 235 3.08 -8.85 -10.49
C MET A 235 3.35 -7.38 -10.21
N LEU A 236 3.89 -7.03 -9.06
CA LEU A 236 4.13 -5.62 -8.71
C LEU A 236 5.22 -4.94 -9.56
N GLY A 237 6.11 -5.68 -10.19
CA GLY A 237 7.19 -5.16 -11.07
C GLY A 237 8.23 -4.28 -10.34
N SER A 238 7.81 -3.47 -9.37
CA SER A 238 8.67 -2.74 -8.44
C SER A 238 8.46 -3.27 -7.03
N PHE A 239 9.56 -3.65 -6.38
CA PHE A 239 9.48 -4.25 -5.05
C PHE A 239 9.69 -3.20 -3.96
N TYR A 240 8.60 -2.89 -3.26
CA TYR A 240 8.66 -2.14 -2.01
C TYR A 240 8.34 -3.09 -0.85
N PRO A 241 9.16 -3.14 0.22
CA PRO A 241 8.96 -4.09 1.32
C PRO A 241 7.55 -4.02 1.97
N TYR A 242 6.93 -2.84 2.01
CA TYR A 242 5.60 -2.67 2.57
C TYR A 242 4.48 -3.39 1.79
N TYR A 243 4.72 -3.80 0.54
CA TYR A 243 3.76 -4.64 -0.20
C TYR A 243 3.61 -6.04 0.41
N LEU A 244 4.63 -6.52 1.13
CA LEU A 244 4.54 -7.80 1.83
C LEU A 244 3.52 -7.77 2.97
N LEU A 245 3.24 -6.60 3.52
CA LEU A 245 2.34 -6.45 4.66
C LEU A 245 0.96 -7.10 4.40
N ILE A 246 0.40 -6.88 3.21
CA ILE A 246 -0.92 -7.40 2.85
C ILE A 246 -0.92 -8.93 2.64
N THR A 247 0.24 -9.53 2.43
CA THR A 247 0.38 -10.98 2.20
C THR A 247 0.68 -11.76 3.48
N PHE A 248 1.21 -11.10 4.51
CA PHE A 248 1.64 -11.76 5.76
C PHE A 248 0.57 -12.63 6.43
N PRO A 249 -0.71 -12.23 6.54
CA PRO A 249 -1.71 -13.07 7.18
C PRO A 249 -1.75 -14.49 6.61
N PHE A 250 -1.73 -14.60 5.29
CA PHE A 250 -1.85 -15.89 4.60
C PHE A 250 -0.55 -16.69 4.65
N MET A 251 0.58 -16.01 4.59
CA MET A 251 1.89 -16.62 4.71
C MET A 251 2.10 -17.20 6.11
N ILE A 252 1.74 -16.47 7.16
CA ILE A 252 1.86 -16.92 8.55
C ILE A 252 0.95 -18.13 8.81
N LEU A 253 -0.31 -18.06 8.35
CA LEU A 253 -1.23 -19.18 8.52
C LEU A 253 -0.81 -20.41 7.70
N GLY A 254 -0.27 -20.22 6.51
CA GLY A 254 0.35 -21.28 5.72
C GLY A 254 1.55 -21.92 6.45
N PHE A 255 2.38 -21.12 7.09
CA PHE A 255 3.48 -21.60 7.91
C PHE A 255 3.01 -22.42 9.13
N ILE A 256 2.01 -21.95 9.87
CA ILE A 256 1.44 -22.68 11.01
C ILE A 256 0.85 -24.02 10.57
N TYR A 257 0.18 -24.04 9.42
CA TYR A 257 -0.31 -25.30 8.85
C TYR A 257 0.82 -26.27 8.54
N PHE A 258 1.91 -25.78 7.93
CA PHE A 258 3.11 -26.58 7.67
C PHE A 258 3.73 -27.10 8.96
N TRP A 259 3.86 -26.22 9.97
CA TRP A 259 4.42 -26.55 11.28
C TRP A 259 3.71 -27.77 11.91
N GLU A 260 2.40 -27.78 11.92
CA GLU A 260 1.61 -28.88 12.52
C GLU A 260 1.64 -30.18 11.70
N ASN A 261 1.81 -30.08 10.39
CA ASN A 261 1.73 -31.23 9.49
C ASN A 261 3.09 -31.75 9.01
N SER A 262 4.20 -31.19 9.47
CA SER A 262 5.55 -31.52 8.99
C SER A 262 6.27 -32.55 9.86
N LYS A 263 7.17 -33.31 9.23
CA LYS A 263 8.08 -34.18 9.96
C LYS A 263 9.08 -33.35 10.81
N PRO A 264 9.53 -33.85 11.99
CA PRO A 264 10.38 -33.10 12.92
C PRO A 264 11.67 -32.49 12.32
N LYS A 265 12.26 -33.13 11.30
CA LYS A 265 13.46 -32.58 10.62
C LYS A 265 13.17 -31.32 9.81
N MET A 266 12.04 -31.27 9.08
CA MET A 266 11.64 -30.09 8.30
C MET A 266 11.22 -28.94 9.21
N PHE A 267 10.65 -29.25 10.38
CA PHE A 267 10.36 -28.30 11.41
C PHE A 267 11.59 -27.48 11.87
N LYS A 268 12.71 -28.14 12.17
CA LYS A 268 13.95 -27.49 12.57
C LYS A 268 14.45 -26.51 11.50
N VAL A 269 14.37 -26.88 10.22
CA VAL A 269 14.73 -26.01 9.10
C VAL A 269 13.81 -24.79 9.05
N GLY A 270 12.49 -24.97 9.20
CA GLY A 270 11.55 -23.85 9.23
C GLY A 270 11.82 -22.86 10.35
N VAL A 271 12.10 -23.35 11.56
CA VAL A 271 12.51 -22.50 12.70
C VAL A 271 13.78 -21.74 12.44
N LEU A 272 14.81 -22.39 11.89
CA LEU A 272 16.08 -21.74 11.55
C LEU A 272 15.88 -20.63 10.52
N VAL A 273 15.08 -20.86 9.49
CA VAL A 273 14.74 -19.84 8.48
C VAL A 273 14.03 -18.64 9.11
N LEU A 274 13.05 -18.88 9.99
CA LEU A 274 12.34 -17.79 10.69
C LEU A 274 13.28 -17.01 11.61
N LEU A 275 14.15 -17.70 12.37
CA LEU A 275 15.12 -17.04 13.24
C LEU A 275 16.10 -16.19 12.43
N PHE A 276 16.63 -16.71 11.33
CA PHE A 276 17.54 -15.97 10.45
C PHE A 276 16.85 -14.75 9.84
N SER A 277 15.64 -14.93 9.32
CA SER A 277 14.84 -13.84 8.79
C SER A 277 14.52 -12.78 9.86
N SER A 278 14.25 -13.22 11.10
CA SER A 278 13.97 -12.32 12.22
C SER A 278 15.18 -11.50 12.63
N ILE A 279 16.38 -12.10 12.67
CA ILE A 279 17.64 -11.39 12.97
C ILE A 279 17.93 -10.34 11.90
N PHE A 280 17.77 -10.71 10.63
CA PHE A 280 17.96 -9.77 9.53
C PHE A 280 16.96 -8.60 9.58
N ALA A 281 15.68 -8.90 9.77
CA ALA A 281 14.63 -7.90 9.91
C ALA A 281 14.86 -6.97 11.11
N TRP A 282 15.32 -7.53 12.23
CA TRP A 282 15.65 -6.76 13.43
C TRP A 282 16.83 -5.81 13.19
N SER A 283 17.90 -6.27 12.54
CA SER A 283 19.07 -5.43 12.24
C SER A 283 18.71 -4.24 11.36
N THR A 284 17.87 -4.43 10.34
CA THR A 284 17.38 -3.35 9.47
C THR A 284 16.47 -2.39 10.21
N SER A 285 15.61 -2.90 11.11
CA SER A 285 14.74 -2.08 11.96
C SER A 285 15.52 -1.23 12.95
N MET A 286 16.60 -1.76 13.54
CA MET A 286 17.47 -1.00 14.43
C MET A 286 18.20 0.13 13.69
N LYS A 287 18.64 -0.11 12.46
CA LYS A 287 19.25 0.93 11.62
C LYS A 287 18.23 2.05 11.32
N GLN A 288 16.98 1.73 11.01
CA GLN A 288 15.94 2.73 10.79
C GLN A 288 15.58 3.48 12.07
N PHE A 289 15.52 2.78 13.21
CA PHE A 289 15.32 3.40 14.53
C PHE A 289 16.44 4.42 14.83
N TYR A 290 17.70 4.05 14.63
CA TYR A 290 18.82 4.96 14.75
C TYR A 290 18.67 6.19 13.84
N ASN A 291 18.35 5.98 12.58
CA ASN A 291 18.13 7.06 11.61
C ASN A 291 17.01 8.02 12.04
N PHE A 292 15.96 7.49 12.70
CA PHE A 292 14.83 8.28 13.18
C PHE A 292 15.20 9.15 14.40
N PHE A 293 15.95 8.62 15.36
CA PHE A 293 16.24 9.34 16.63
C PHE A 293 17.48 10.24 16.59
N GLY A 294 18.42 10.02 15.71
CA GLY A 294 19.66 10.79 15.65
C GLY A 294 20.32 10.88 14.26
N GLY A 295 19.75 10.19 13.29
CA GLY A 295 20.31 10.05 11.96
C GLY A 295 19.73 11.03 10.92
N PRO A 296 19.91 10.71 9.62
CA PRO A 296 19.52 11.55 8.50
C PRO A 296 18.05 11.99 8.51
N VAL A 297 17.12 11.09 8.90
CA VAL A 297 15.68 11.40 8.96
C VAL A 297 15.36 12.48 9.98
N ALA A 298 16.02 12.46 11.15
CA ALA A 298 15.83 13.51 12.15
C ALA A 298 16.40 14.86 11.69
N THR A 299 17.48 14.83 10.91
CA THR A 299 18.07 16.03 10.31
C THR A 299 17.16 16.62 9.26
N GLU A 300 16.64 15.79 8.35
CA GLU A 300 15.66 16.20 7.33
C GLU A 300 14.37 16.77 7.97
N ALA A 301 13.87 16.16 9.03
CA ALA A 301 12.69 16.65 9.72
C ALA A 301 12.91 18.03 10.36
N LYS A 302 14.11 18.30 10.92
CA LYS A 302 14.47 19.62 11.44
C LYS A 302 14.57 20.66 10.34
N GLU A 303 15.13 20.29 9.21
CA GLU A 303 15.24 21.17 8.06
C GLU A 303 13.88 21.48 7.44
N ASN A 304 13.03 20.46 7.22
CA ASN A 304 11.66 20.65 6.76
C ASN A 304 10.89 21.59 7.66
N LYS A 305 11.07 21.48 8.97
CA LYS A 305 10.49 22.40 9.96
C LYS A 305 11.00 23.82 9.77
N ALA A 306 12.32 24.02 9.68
CA ALA A 306 12.92 25.35 9.49
C ALA A 306 12.48 26.01 8.18
N VAL A 307 12.40 25.25 7.09
CA VAL A 307 11.85 25.70 5.80
C VAL A 307 10.40 26.14 5.95
N SER A 308 9.59 25.32 6.62
CA SER A 308 8.16 25.61 6.82
C SER A 308 7.93 26.84 7.68
N GLU A 309 8.62 26.98 8.79
CA GLU A 309 8.57 28.17 9.67
C GLU A 309 8.94 29.44 8.89
N TYR A 310 9.95 29.37 8.04
CA TYR A 310 10.30 30.49 7.19
C TYR A 310 9.18 30.83 6.20
N VAL A 311 8.64 29.84 5.47
CA VAL A 311 7.55 30.04 4.51
C VAL A 311 6.31 30.62 5.22
N GLU A 312 5.98 30.13 6.41
CA GLU A 312 4.89 30.66 7.23
C GLU A 312 5.10 32.14 7.58
N SER A 313 6.33 32.53 7.95
CA SER A 313 6.64 33.90 8.35
C SER A 313 6.50 34.93 7.21
N VAL A 314 6.62 34.46 5.95
CA VAL A 314 6.60 35.35 4.75
C VAL A 314 5.33 35.17 3.90
N THR A 315 4.39 34.34 4.33
CA THR A 315 3.11 34.07 3.65
C THR A 315 1.91 34.23 4.56
N SER A 316 0.79 34.66 4.01
CA SER A 316 -0.53 34.59 4.65
C SER A 316 -1.17 33.20 4.48
N LYS A 317 -2.22 32.89 5.27
CA LYS A 317 -2.95 31.59 5.13
C LYS A 317 -3.60 31.38 3.75
N ASN A 318 -3.91 32.50 3.06
CA ASN A 318 -4.56 32.44 1.74
C ASN A 318 -3.55 32.39 0.59
N ASP A 319 -2.26 32.62 0.86
CA ASP A 319 -1.23 32.51 -0.16
C ASP A 319 -1.06 31.04 -0.58
N LYS A 320 -0.94 30.81 -1.87
CA LYS A 320 -0.61 29.51 -2.41
C LYS A 320 0.90 29.35 -2.54
N ILE A 321 1.37 28.12 -2.32
CA ILE A 321 2.77 27.74 -2.50
C ILE A 321 2.87 26.54 -3.44
N ILE A 322 4.04 26.28 -3.94
CA ILE A 322 4.42 25.05 -4.61
C ILE A 322 5.51 24.37 -3.80
N ALA A 323 5.32 23.09 -3.48
CA ALA A 323 6.39 22.23 -3.01
C ALA A 323 6.75 21.24 -4.14
N TYR A 324 7.80 21.58 -4.88
CA TYR A 324 8.29 20.71 -5.96
C TYR A 324 9.14 19.58 -5.39
N THR A 325 8.49 18.72 -4.59
CA THR A 325 9.09 17.62 -3.84
C THR A 325 8.31 16.33 -4.03
N TYR A 326 8.81 15.20 -3.51
CA TYR A 326 8.14 13.90 -3.62
C TYR A 326 6.88 13.78 -2.75
N GLY A 327 6.66 14.66 -1.79
CA GLY A 327 5.57 14.53 -0.84
C GLY A 327 4.84 15.85 -0.55
N ALA A 328 3.75 15.73 0.20
CA ALA A 328 2.89 16.84 0.62
C ALA A 328 3.37 17.53 1.92
N THR A 329 4.52 17.15 2.46
CA THR A 329 5.00 17.54 3.79
C THR A 329 4.98 19.04 4.03
N PHE A 330 5.40 19.85 3.05
CA PHE A 330 5.43 21.30 3.20
C PHE A 330 4.04 21.94 3.21
N TYR A 331 3.07 21.36 2.51
CA TYR A 331 1.68 21.85 2.58
C TYR A 331 1.08 21.58 3.96
N GLU A 332 1.36 20.39 4.54
CA GLU A 332 0.92 20.03 5.88
C GLU A 332 1.58 20.91 6.95
N LEU A 333 2.90 21.07 6.88
CA LEU A 333 3.65 21.84 7.88
C LEU A 333 3.34 23.33 7.84
N THR A 334 3.15 23.92 6.65
CA THR A 334 2.86 25.35 6.50
C THR A 334 1.38 25.68 6.60
N GLY A 335 0.48 24.70 6.46
CA GLY A 335 -0.96 24.94 6.35
C GLY A 335 -1.34 25.79 5.14
N ARG A 336 -0.52 25.78 4.07
CA ARG A 336 -0.80 26.51 2.83
C ARG A 336 -1.34 25.58 1.75
N ASN A 337 -2.22 26.11 0.90
CA ASN A 337 -2.76 25.34 -0.22
C ASN A 337 -1.75 25.28 -1.37
N SER A 338 -1.80 24.18 -2.12
CA SER A 338 -1.05 24.03 -3.35
C SER A 338 -1.52 25.00 -4.42
N GLY A 339 -0.58 25.52 -5.20
CA GLY A 339 -0.85 26.29 -6.41
C GLY A 339 -1.18 25.43 -7.64
N SER A 340 -1.08 24.11 -7.53
CA SER A 340 -1.43 23.16 -8.58
C SER A 340 -2.25 22.00 -8.03
N ARG A 341 -2.98 21.30 -8.91
CA ARG A 341 -3.64 20.03 -8.59
C ARG A 341 -2.66 18.90 -8.27
N PHE A 342 -1.41 19.02 -8.68
CA PHE A 342 -0.34 18.08 -8.38
C PHE A 342 0.37 18.47 -7.08
N ILE A 343 0.14 17.74 -6.02
CA ILE A 343 0.76 17.96 -4.70
C ILE A 343 2.13 17.27 -4.54
N SER A 344 2.56 16.50 -5.54
CA SER A 344 3.84 15.80 -5.56
C SER A 344 4.48 15.88 -6.93
N ALA A 345 5.77 16.16 -6.99
CA ALA A 345 6.56 16.18 -8.22
C ALA A 345 6.74 14.78 -8.83
N SER A 346 6.55 13.70 -8.07
CA SER A 346 6.82 12.34 -8.53
C SER A 346 6.06 11.97 -9.81
N VAL A 347 4.81 12.41 -9.95
CA VAL A 347 3.96 12.14 -11.12
C VAL A 347 4.48 12.88 -12.36
N LEU A 348 4.93 14.12 -12.18
CA LEU A 348 5.50 14.95 -13.26
C LEU A 348 6.82 14.37 -13.76
N LEU A 349 7.68 13.95 -12.83
CA LEU A 349 8.97 13.35 -13.14
C LEU A 349 8.82 12.01 -13.84
N LEU A 350 7.82 11.21 -13.47
CA LEU A 350 7.52 9.94 -14.12
C LEU A 350 6.99 10.14 -15.54
N ASP A 351 6.07 11.11 -15.75
CA ASP A 351 5.54 11.39 -17.10
C ASP A 351 6.66 11.81 -18.08
N GLU A 352 7.56 12.66 -17.62
CA GLU A 352 8.70 13.13 -18.41
C GLU A 352 9.72 12.02 -18.67
N ARG A 353 10.16 11.31 -17.61
CA ARG A 353 11.19 10.27 -17.70
C ARG A 353 10.74 9.09 -18.57
N GLU A 354 9.53 8.61 -18.34
CA GLU A 354 8.98 7.43 -19.03
C GLU A 354 8.25 7.80 -20.32
N LYS A 355 8.19 9.09 -20.66
CA LYS A 355 7.54 9.61 -21.88
C LYS A 355 6.10 9.11 -22.05
N TYR A 356 5.32 9.13 -20.98
CA TYR A 356 3.93 8.67 -20.99
C TYR A 356 3.02 9.52 -21.89
N GLY A 357 3.39 10.78 -22.11
CA GLY A 357 2.68 11.70 -23.00
C GLY A 357 1.37 12.23 -22.44
N PHE A 358 1.26 12.34 -21.10
CA PHE A 358 0.09 12.96 -20.48
C PHE A 358 0.13 14.49 -20.51
N GLY A 359 1.33 15.08 -20.72
CA GLY A 359 1.53 16.53 -20.70
C GLY A 359 1.31 17.14 -19.32
N PHE A 360 1.61 16.40 -18.26
CA PHE A 360 1.39 16.86 -16.89
C PHE A 360 2.18 18.12 -16.55
N SER A 361 3.35 18.31 -17.17
CA SER A 361 4.14 19.53 -17.01
C SER A 361 3.41 20.77 -17.54
N ASP A 362 2.70 20.65 -18.69
CA ASP A 362 1.90 21.76 -19.24
C ASP A 362 0.72 22.11 -18.33
N ILE A 363 0.04 21.08 -17.82
CA ILE A 363 -1.07 21.25 -16.88
C ILE A 363 -0.57 21.93 -15.59
N TYR A 364 0.59 21.51 -15.11
CA TYR A 364 1.21 22.08 -13.91
C TYR A 364 1.54 23.57 -14.08
N ILE A 365 2.17 23.93 -15.20
CA ILE A 365 2.48 25.32 -15.56
C ILE A 365 1.18 26.14 -15.64
N LYS A 366 0.16 25.63 -16.34
CA LYS A 366 -1.14 26.30 -16.45
C LYS A 366 -1.79 26.54 -15.09
N ASP A 367 -1.73 25.55 -14.19
CA ASP A 367 -2.22 25.69 -12.83
C ASP A 367 -1.45 26.79 -12.07
N MET A 368 -0.12 26.87 -12.24
CA MET A 368 0.73 27.87 -11.60
C MET A 368 0.48 29.29 -12.15
N GLU A 369 0.24 29.41 -13.45
CA GLU A 369 -0.11 30.71 -14.07
C GLU A 369 -1.46 31.22 -13.55
N ALA A 370 -2.45 30.34 -13.41
CA ALA A 370 -3.76 30.69 -12.90
C ALA A 370 -3.74 31.02 -11.41
N SER A 371 -2.97 30.26 -10.61
CA SER A 371 -2.97 30.37 -9.15
C SER A 371 -1.94 31.39 -8.62
N LYS A 372 -0.91 31.68 -9.40
CA LYS A 372 0.19 32.62 -9.09
C LYS A 372 0.81 32.35 -7.70
N PRO A 373 1.34 31.13 -7.43
CA PRO A 373 1.89 30.80 -6.13
C PRO A 373 3.04 31.72 -5.77
N LYS A 374 3.04 32.20 -4.51
CA LYS A 374 3.98 33.22 -4.04
C LYS A 374 5.40 32.69 -3.91
N PHE A 375 5.52 31.41 -3.51
CA PHE A 375 6.79 30.72 -3.32
C PHE A 375 6.77 29.32 -3.92
N VAL A 376 7.96 28.90 -4.35
CA VAL A 376 8.26 27.51 -4.73
C VAL A 376 9.33 26.99 -3.79
N ILE A 377 9.08 25.88 -3.14
CA ILE A 377 10.07 25.10 -2.37
C ILE A 377 10.69 24.11 -3.35
N TYR A 378 11.96 24.26 -3.62
CA TYR A 378 12.69 23.55 -4.64
C TYR A 378 13.88 22.80 -4.01
N PRO A 379 14.19 21.55 -4.38
CA PRO A 379 15.34 20.84 -3.83
C PRO A 379 16.67 21.52 -4.23
N ALA A 380 17.57 21.67 -3.28
CA ALA A 380 18.94 22.10 -3.55
C ALA A 380 19.79 20.92 -4.07
N GLY A 381 20.63 21.15 -5.05
CA GLY A 381 21.57 20.17 -5.59
C GLY A 381 21.31 19.78 -7.03
N ASN A 382 22.37 19.83 -7.84
CA ASN A 382 22.30 19.67 -9.31
C ASN A 382 22.05 18.21 -9.77
N ASP A 383 22.24 17.22 -8.91
CA ASP A 383 22.11 15.80 -9.27
C ASP A 383 20.70 15.20 -8.99
N SER A 384 19.76 16.04 -8.60
CA SER A 384 18.44 15.55 -8.27
C SER A 384 17.62 15.21 -9.53
N LEU A 385 16.81 14.16 -9.44
CA LEU A 385 15.83 13.79 -10.48
C LEU A 385 14.90 14.95 -10.87
N TYR A 386 14.76 15.95 -10.01
CA TYR A 386 13.91 17.13 -10.19
C TYR A 386 14.37 18.03 -11.37
N PHE A 387 15.68 18.07 -11.65
CA PHE A 387 16.23 18.83 -12.77
C PHE A 387 16.05 18.14 -14.13
N GLN A 388 15.56 16.91 -14.16
CA GLN A 388 15.31 16.19 -15.42
C GLN A 388 14.13 16.79 -16.19
N ASN A 389 13.19 17.45 -15.53
CA ASN A 389 12.07 18.12 -16.19
C ASN A 389 12.48 19.54 -16.62
N LYS A 390 13.22 19.66 -17.71
CA LYS A 390 13.77 20.91 -18.23
C LYS A 390 12.70 22.00 -18.41
N LYS A 391 11.50 21.62 -18.82
CA LYS A 391 10.40 22.56 -19.06
C LYS A 391 9.95 23.25 -17.76
N LEU A 392 9.87 22.52 -16.66
CA LEU A 392 9.51 23.10 -15.37
C LEU A 392 10.67 23.91 -14.78
N VAL A 393 11.91 23.47 -14.96
CA VAL A 393 13.10 24.22 -14.54
C VAL A 393 13.14 25.57 -15.23
N GLU A 394 13.03 25.60 -16.57
CA GLU A 394 12.98 26.83 -17.36
C GLU A 394 11.83 27.76 -16.95
N TYR A 395 10.65 27.20 -16.65
CA TYR A 395 9.52 27.96 -16.14
C TYR A 395 9.82 28.61 -14.79
N PHE A 396 10.46 27.88 -13.87
CA PHE A 396 10.84 28.44 -12.57
C PHE A 396 11.89 29.54 -12.71
N GLU A 397 12.93 29.33 -13.53
CA GLU A 397 13.99 30.33 -13.77
C GLU A 397 13.44 31.62 -14.37
N ASN A 398 12.44 31.56 -15.24
CA ASN A 398 11.84 32.70 -15.90
C ASN A 398 10.85 33.49 -15.02
N HIS A 399 10.23 32.87 -14.02
CA HIS A 399 9.11 33.45 -13.27
C HIS A 399 9.40 33.61 -11.77
N TYR A 400 10.52 33.08 -11.29
CA TYR A 400 10.88 33.11 -9.89
C TYR A 400 12.36 33.41 -9.75
N PHE A 401 12.72 33.99 -8.61
CA PHE A 401 14.11 34.23 -8.23
C PHE A 401 14.42 33.61 -6.88
N GLU A 402 15.68 33.27 -6.64
CA GLU A 402 16.12 32.70 -5.38
C GLU A 402 15.94 33.75 -4.28
N ASN A 403 15.23 33.36 -3.22
CA ASN A 403 14.93 34.22 -2.09
C ASN A 403 15.67 33.79 -0.83
N LYS A 404 15.80 32.48 -0.61
CA LYS A 404 16.52 31.91 0.53
C LYS A 404 16.93 30.47 0.25
N THR A 405 18.15 30.13 0.68
CA THR A 405 18.69 28.76 0.56
C THR A 405 18.82 28.13 1.92
N PHE A 406 18.40 26.88 2.01
CA PHE A 406 18.64 25.95 3.09
C PHE A 406 19.59 24.86 2.59
N LYS A 407 20.01 23.95 3.45
CA LYS A 407 20.95 22.89 3.08
C LYS A 407 20.42 22.04 1.91
N ASP A 408 19.19 21.53 2.02
CA ASP A 408 18.59 20.61 1.05
C ASP A 408 17.48 21.26 0.21
N TYR A 409 17.16 22.56 0.44
CA TYR A 409 16.08 23.29 -0.24
C TYR A 409 16.42 24.73 -0.60
N ILE A 410 15.92 25.16 -1.74
CA ILE A 410 15.93 26.55 -2.20
C ILE A 410 14.49 27.08 -2.20
N ILE A 411 14.28 28.25 -1.65
CA ILE A 411 13.00 28.94 -1.70
C ILE A 411 13.05 29.96 -2.80
N LEU A 412 12.26 29.71 -3.84
CA LEU A 412 12.12 30.67 -4.94
C LEU A 412 10.88 31.54 -4.67
N LYS A 413 11.02 32.85 -4.89
CA LYS A 413 9.94 33.83 -4.77
C LYS A 413 9.52 34.29 -6.15
N ARG A 414 8.21 34.45 -6.36
CA ARG A 414 7.66 34.92 -7.62
C ARG A 414 8.17 36.31 -7.95
N THR A 415 8.63 36.51 -9.18
CA THR A 415 9.04 37.84 -9.70
C THR A 415 7.80 38.75 -9.73
N PRO A 416 7.87 39.97 -9.18
CA PRO A 416 6.80 40.96 -9.35
C PRO A 416 6.53 41.19 -10.84
N ASN A 417 5.27 41.18 -11.25
CA ASN A 417 4.88 41.59 -12.59
C ASN A 417 5.05 43.09 -12.77
#